data_7e16cf0baf375caea96639d1eafb7d30
#
_entry.id   7e16cf0baf375caea96639d1eafb7d30
#
_cell.length_a   1.000
_cell.length_b   1.000
_cell.length_c   1.000
_cell.angle_alpha   90.00
_cell.angle_beta   90.00
_cell.angle_gamma   90.00
#
_symmetry.space_group_name_H-M   'P 1'
#
loop_
_entity.id
_entity.type
_entity.pdbx_description
1 polymer ?
#
loop_
_entity_poly.entity_id
_entity_poly.type
_entity_poly.pdbx_seq_one_letter_code
_entity_poly.pdbx_strand_id
1 'polypeptide(L)'
;MKRNSQSAFTLLEILLAIALVALISTALIAGSVSLLKDKPSSADDVFWQAVVQARKAALQGGREVRMSFDSDQEAFVIDDGVAPPADVPIPSAPKDLAVAFVAAQSNGADMVLLGGTAVDVQPMPSVTFFSDGTCSPFRLQIQARTGAHLLEIDPWTCAQKLKALPPVATTP
;
A
#
# COMPACT_ATOMS: atom_id res chain seq x y z
N MET A 1 68.73 11.25 -20.86
CA MET A 1 67.88 10.05 -20.99
C MET A 1 67.16 9.83 -19.67
N LYS A 2 65.84 10.09 -19.63
CA LYS A 2 65.00 9.90 -18.40
C LYS A 2 64.46 8.47 -18.45
N ARG A 3 64.93 7.59 -17.55
CA ARG A 3 64.40 6.23 -17.39
C ARG A 3 63.02 6.34 -16.79
N ASN A 4 61.99 6.02 -17.57
CA ASN A 4 60.65 5.76 -17.04
C ASN A 4 60.69 4.45 -16.28
N SER A 5 60.62 4.48 -14.96
CA SER A 5 60.39 3.33 -14.13
C SER A 5 58.91 2.96 -14.27
N GLN A 6 58.60 1.93 -15.09
CA GLN A 6 57.29 1.32 -15.13
C GLN A 6 57.16 0.47 -13.84
N SER A 7 56.35 0.89 -12.89
CA SER A 7 55.96 0.07 -11.77
C SER A 7 54.98 -1.01 -12.26
N ALA A 8 55.43 -2.23 -12.30
CA ALA A 8 54.53 -3.39 -12.54
C ALA A 8 53.76 -3.68 -11.29
N PHE A 9 52.41 -3.78 -11.41
CA PHE A 9 51.58 -4.21 -10.31
C PHE A 9 51.96 -5.62 -9.85
N THR A 10 52.02 -5.82 -8.53
CA THR A 10 52.26 -7.14 -7.99
C THR A 10 51.01 -7.98 -8.01
N LEU A 11 51.14 -9.29 -8.18
CA LEU A 11 50.01 -10.22 -8.16
C LEU A 11 49.23 -10.16 -6.84
N LEU A 12 49.93 -9.89 -5.75
CA LEU A 12 49.39 -9.67 -4.41
C LEU A 12 48.47 -8.42 -4.36
N GLU A 13 48.85 -7.35 -5.02
CA GLU A 13 48.09 -6.10 -5.04
C GLU A 13 46.76 -6.25 -5.78
N ILE A 14 46.75 -7.00 -6.90
CA ILE A 14 45.55 -7.31 -7.65
C ILE A 14 44.63 -8.22 -6.83
N LEU A 15 45.16 -9.25 -6.17
CA LEU A 15 44.39 -10.11 -5.31
C LEU A 15 43.74 -9.36 -4.14
N LEU A 16 44.49 -8.46 -3.51
CA LEU A 16 43.99 -7.64 -2.41
C LEU A 16 42.89 -6.67 -2.91
N ALA A 17 43.08 -6.06 -4.07
CA ALA A 17 42.07 -5.17 -4.65
C ALA A 17 40.75 -5.91 -4.96
N ILE A 18 40.84 -7.09 -5.56
CA ILE A 18 39.63 -7.92 -5.85
C ILE A 18 38.94 -8.35 -4.55
N ALA A 19 39.71 -8.78 -3.55
CA ALA A 19 39.16 -9.16 -2.25
C ALA A 19 38.43 -7.97 -1.57
N LEU A 20 39.00 -6.78 -1.64
CA LEU A 20 38.38 -5.57 -1.07
C LEU A 20 37.09 -5.19 -1.82
N VAL A 21 37.11 -5.22 -3.15
CA VAL A 21 35.91 -4.97 -3.97
C VAL A 21 34.80 -5.98 -3.68
N ALA A 22 35.14 -7.27 -3.55
CA ALA A 22 34.17 -8.30 -3.21
C ALA A 22 33.55 -8.08 -1.83
N LEU A 23 34.35 -7.68 -0.85
CA LEU A 23 33.90 -7.40 0.51
C LEU A 23 32.95 -6.18 0.57
N ILE A 24 33.28 -5.11 -0.15
CA ILE A 24 32.42 -3.92 -0.24
C ILE A 24 31.10 -4.27 -0.97
N SER A 25 31.17 -5.03 -2.05
CA SER A 25 30.00 -5.44 -2.84
C SER A 25 29.01 -6.27 -2.00
N THR A 26 29.52 -7.21 -1.21
CA THR A 26 28.66 -8.04 -0.32
C THR A 26 28.00 -7.18 0.77
N ALA A 27 28.71 -6.23 1.35
CA ALA A 27 28.16 -5.32 2.36
C ALA A 27 27.04 -4.42 1.77
N LEU A 28 27.22 -3.91 0.55
CA LEU A 28 26.22 -3.08 -0.14
C LEU A 28 24.97 -3.88 -0.50
N ILE A 29 25.11 -5.12 -0.97
CA ILE A 29 23.98 -5.99 -1.30
C ILE A 29 23.19 -6.33 -0.03
N ALA A 30 23.86 -6.72 1.05
CA ALA A 30 23.21 -7.02 2.32
C ALA A 30 22.45 -5.81 2.90
N GLY A 31 23.01 -4.60 2.81
CA GLY A 31 22.37 -3.35 3.24
C GLY A 31 21.14 -3.01 2.39
N SER A 32 21.22 -3.19 1.08
CA SER A 32 20.12 -2.86 0.16
C SER A 32 18.90 -3.76 0.34
N VAL A 33 19.08 -5.05 0.63
CA VAL A 33 17.99 -6.00 0.88
C VAL A 33 17.20 -5.67 2.15
N SER A 34 17.85 -5.12 3.18
CA SER A 34 17.15 -4.73 4.41
C SER A 34 16.29 -3.47 4.23
N LEU A 35 16.70 -2.54 3.36
CA LEU A 35 15.93 -1.33 3.01
C LEU A 35 14.72 -1.63 2.13
N LEU A 36 14.75 -2.70 1.32
CA LEU A 36 13.64 -3.15 0.48
C LEU A 36 12.59 -3.98 1.26
N LYS A 37 12.88 -4.35 2.50
CA LYS A 37 11.96 -5.06 3.40
C LYS A 37 11.20 -4.09 4.32
N ASP A 38 10.85 -2.90 3.85
CA ASP A 38 9.86 -2.09 4.55
C ASP A 38 8.54 -2.87 4.54
N LYS A 39 8.30 -3.58 5.65
CA LYS A 39 6.99 -4.17 5.90
C LYS A 39 5.99 -3.02 5.92
N PRO A 40 4.88 -3.14 5.21
CA PRO A 40 3.79 -2.19 5.37
C PRO A 40 3.48 -2.09 6.87
N SER A 41 3.67 -0.92 7.42
CA SER A 41 3.56 -0.69 8.86
C SER A 41 2.26 0.03 9.21
N SER A 42 1.59 0.58 8.22
CA SER A 42 0.33 1.30 8.40
C SER A 42 -0.86 0.50 7.86
N ALA A 43 -2.04 0.74 8.42
CA ALA A 43 -3.29 0.16 7.91
C ALA A 43 -3.55 0.56 6.45
N ASP A 44 -3.13 1.77 6.06
CA ASP A 44 -3.21 2.25 4.68
C ASP A 44 -2.38 1.41 3.73
N ASP A 45 -1.12 1.10 4.08
CA ASP A 45 -0.23 0.31 3.23
C ASP A 45 -0.77 -1.10 3.02
N VAL A 46 -1.31 -1.71 4.09
CA VAL A 46 -1.92 -3.04 4.03
C VAL A 46 -3.20 -3.01 3.20
N PHE A 47 -4.01 -1.97 3.36
CA PHE A 47 -5.20 -1.77 2.50
C PHE A 47 -4.81 -1.74 1.02
N TRP A 48 -3.79 -0.96 0.64
CA TRP A 48 -3.35 -0.89 -0.75
C TRP A 48 -2.82 -2.22 -1.26
N GLN A 49 -2.14 -3.00 -0.43
CA GLN A 49 -1.76 -4.37 -0.78
C GLN A 49 -2.97 -5.26 -1.01
N ALA A 50 -3.98 -5.20 -0.15
CA ALA A 50 -5.22 -5.96 -0.30
C ALA A 50 -5.96 -5.57 -1.57
N VAL A 51 -6.06 -4.27 -1.89
CA VAL A 51 -6.67 -3.77 -3.15
C VAL A 51 -5.95 -4.33 -4.38
N VAL A 52 -4.61 -4.30 -4.39
CA VAL A 52 -3.82 -4.84 -5.51
C VAL A 52 -4.03 -6.34 -5.66
N GLN A 53 -4.08 -7.10 -4.55
CA GLN A 53 -4.33 -8.54 -4.57
C GLN A 53 -5.75 -8.86 -5.05
N ALA A 54 -6.77 -8.20 -4.52
CA ALA A 54 -8.17 -8.41 -4.91
C ALA A 54 -8.39 -8.09 -6.39
N ARG A 55 -7.87 -6.95 -6.86
CA ARG A 55 -7.94 -6.56 -8.27
C ARG A 55 -7.22 -7.55 -9.19
N LYS A 56 -6.02 -8.00 -8.78
CA LYS A 56 -5.28 -9.02 -9.54
C LYS A 56 -6.04 -10.33 -9.61
N ALA A 57 -6.63 -10.78 -8.50
CA ALA A 57 -7.45 -12.00 -8.46
C ALA A 57 -8.67 -11.88 -9.39
N ALA A 58 -9.37 -10.73 -9.38
CA ALA A 58 -10.50 -10.47 -10.25
C ALA A 58 -10.12 -10.51 -11.75
N LEU A 59 -9.04 -9.83 -12.13
CA LEU A 59 -8.53 -9.80 -13.51
C LEU A 59 -8.07 -11.17 -13.97
N GLN A 60 -7.32 -11.91 -13.15
CA GLN A 60 -6.79 -13.23 -13.51
C GLN A 60 -7.86 -14.32 -13.49
N GLY A 61 -8.79 -14.22 -12.53
CA GLY A 61 -9.89 -15.18 -12.40
C GLY A 61 -11.04 -14.92 -13.37
N GLY A 62 -11.12 -13.75 -14.01
CA GLY A 62 -12.23 -13.35 -14.87
C GLY A 62 -13.58 -13.30 -14.15
N ARG A 63 -13.58 -13.02 -12.85
CA ARG A 63 -14.77 -13.05 -11.96
C ARG A 63 -14.70 -11.95 -10.92
N GLU A 64 -15.83 -11.73 -10.27
CA GLU A 64 -15.94 -10.79 -9.15
C GLU A 64 -15.19 -11.33 -7.92
N VAL A 65 -14.49 -10.43 -7.24
CA VAL A 65 -13.80 -10.70 -5.97
C VAL A 65 -14.30 -9.71 -4.94
N ARG A 66 -14.64 -10.20 -3.76
CA ARG A 66 -15.09 -9.38 -2.63
C ARG A 66 -13.96 -9.17 -1.64
N MET A 67 -13.87 -7.96 -1.12
CA MET A 67 -12.95 -7.63 -0.05
C MET A 67 -13.75 -7.07 1.13
N SER A 68 -13.55 -7.65 2.32
CA SER A 68 -14.13 -7.20 3.59
C SER A 68 -13.02 -6.96 4.59
N PHE A 69 -13.34 -6.36 5.73
CA PHE A 69 -12.43 -6.22 6.85
C PHE A 69 -12.96 -7.05 8.03
N ASP A 70 -12.12 -7.93 8.54
CA ASP A 70 -12.39 -8.70 9.76
C ASP A 70 -11.71 -7.98 10.94
N SER A 71 -12.53 -7.45 11.84
CA SER A 71 -12.06 -6.73 13.03
C SER A 71 -11.45 -7.65 14.09
N ASP A 72 -11.85 -8.93 14.13
CA ASP A 72 -11.35 -9.88 15.13
C ASP A 72 -9.94 -10.37 14.77
N GLN A 73 -9.68 -10.51 13.47
CA GLN A 73 -8.38 -10.90 12.93
C GLN A 73 -7.51 -9.70 12.53
N GLU A 74 -8.06 -8.48 12.60
CA GLU A 74 -7.38 -7.25 12.13
C GLU A 74 -6.81 -7.43 10.72
N ALA A 75 -7.61 -8.00 9.81
CA ALA A 75 -7.19 -8.40 8.49
C ALA A 75 -8.19 -7.99 7.40
N PHE A 76 -7.68 -7.68 6.21
CA PHE A 76 -8.51 -7.62 5.01
C PHE A 76 -8.68 -9.03 4.46
N VAL A 77 -9.91 -9.44 4.27
CA VAL A 77 -10.29 -10.76 3.75
C VAL A 77 -10.69 -10.62 2.29
N ILE A 78 -10.04 -11.37 1.42
CA ILE A 78 -10.29 -11.39 -0.02
C ILE A 78 -10.93 -12.72 -0.38
N ASP A 79 -12.15 -12.68 -0.90
CA ASP A 79 -12.95 -13.85 -1.26
C ASP A 79 -13.33 -13.79 -2.75
N ASP A 80 -12.91 -14.81 -3.50
CA ASP A 80 -13.23 -14.99 -4.92
C ASP A 80 -14.38 -16.01 -5.15
N GLY A 81 -14.96 -16.54 -4.07
CA GLY A 81 -16.05 -17.50 -4.09
C GLY A 81 -15.68 -18.92 -4.55
N VAL A 82 -14.41 -19.21 -4.81
CA VAL A 82 -13.92 -20.50 -5.32
C VAL A 82 -12.83 -21.09 -4.44
N ALA A 83 -11.81 -20.31 -4.14
CA ALA A 83 -10.74 -20.69 -3.24
C ALA A 83 -11.08 -20.30 -1.80
N PRO A 84 -10.41 -20.88 -0.79
CA PRO A 84 -10.50 -20.34 0.57
C PRO A 84 -10.13 -18.85 0.59
N PRO A 85 -10.85 -18.02 1.38
CA PRO A 85 -10.54 -16.61 1.50
C PRO A 85 -9.08 -16.38 1.86
N ALA A 86 -8.49 -15.35 1.26
CA ALA A 86 -7.11 -14.97 1.52
C ALA A 86 -7.09 -13.78 2.51
N ASP A 87 -6.39 -13.97 3.62
CA ASP A 87 -6.25 -12.94 4.66
C ASP A 87 -5.00 -12.12 4.45
N VAL A 88 -5.15 -10.80 4.53
CA VAL A 88 -4.05 -9.82 4.50
C VAL A 88 -4.01 -9.11 5.86
N PRO A 89 -3.26 -9.66 6.84
CA PRO A 89 -3.26 -9.14 8.21
C PRO A 89 -2.52 -7.81 8.31
N ILE A 90 -2.99 -6.94 9.21
CA ILE A 90 -2.32 -5.69 9.54
C ILE A 90 -1.27 -5.97 10.63
N PRO A 91 0.04 -5.94 10.30
CA PRO A 91 1.07 -6.20 11.29
C PRO A 91 1.10 -5.07 12.33
N SER A 92 1.01 -5.41 13.61
CA SER A 92 1.06 -4.45 14.73
C SER A 92 -0.10 -3.44 14.70
N ALA A 93 -1.30 -3.89 14.37
CA ALA A 93 -2.49 -3.05 14.41
C ALA A 93 -2.67 -2.43 15.80
N PRO A 94 -2.98 -1.13 15.91
CA PRO A 94 -3.36 -0.53 17.19
C PRO A 94 -4.65 -1.18 17.71
N LYS A 95 -4.75 -1.44 19.02
CA LYS A 95 -5.93 -2.08 19.64
C LYS A 95 -7.26 -1.35 19.42
N ASP A 96 -7.20 -0.11 19.00
CA ASP A 96 -8.32 0.78 18.72
C ASP A 96 -8.46 1.11 17.22
N LEU A 97 -7.85 0.27 16.37
CA LEU A 97 -8.01 0.40 14.92
C LEU A 97 -9.44 -0.01 14.52
N ALA A 98 -10.15 0.93 13.90
CA ALA A 98 -11.41 0.66 13.24
C ALA A 98 -11.27 0.98 11.75
N VAL A 99 -11.60 0.00 10.93
CA VAL A 99 -11.61 0.13 9.46
C VAL A 99 -13.02 -0.15 8.97
N ALA A 100 -13.56 0.76 8.17
CA ALA A 100 -14.90 0.60 7.61
C ALA A 100 -14.92 1.02 6.13
N PHE A 101 -15.59 0.23 5.32
CA PHE A 101 -15.98 0.63 3.97
C PHE A 101 -17.28 1.42 4.05
N VAL A 102 -17.34 2.55 3.36
CA VAL A 102 -18.52 3.41 3.33
C VAL A 102 -18.88 3.76 1.89
N ALA A 103 -20.16 3.92 1.61
CA ALA A 103 -20.62 4.25 0.27
C ALA A 103 -20.02 5.56 -0.23
N ALA A 104 -19.70 5.63 -1.52
CA ALA A 104 -19.16 6.84 -2.14
C ALA A 104 -20.17 8.00 -2.15
N GLN A 105 -21.45 7.65 -2.31
CA GLN A 105 -22.57 8.58 -2.21
C GLN A 105 -23.37 8.26 -0.96
N SER A 106 -23.76 9.28 -0.23
CA SER A 106 -24.47 9.17 1.01
C SER A 106 -25.88 9.76 0.86
N ASN A 107 -26.84 9.10 1.48
CA ASN A 107 -28.24 9.51 1.48
C ASN A 107 -28.63 10.37 2.69
N GLY A 108 -27.66 10.91 3.43
CA GLY A 108 -27.91 11.88 4.51
C GLY A 108 -28.38 11.29 5.85
N ALA A 109 -28.30 9.95 6.02
CA ALA A 109 -28.87 9.30 7.22
C ALA A 109 -27.90 9.11 8.40
N ASP A 110 -26.62 8.90 8.12
CA ASP A 110 -25.60 8.63 9.15
C ASP A 110 -24.41 9.59 9.05
N MET A 111 -24.33 10.54 9.98
CA MET A 111 -23.25 11.51 10.04
C MET A 111 -22.23 11.15 11.12
N VAL A 112 -20.96 11.08 10.75
CA VAL A 112 -19.83 10.94 11.68
C VAL A 112 -18.94 12.18 11.63
N LEU A 113 -18.52 12.65 12.80
CA LEU A 113 -17.60 13.80 12.91
C LEU A 113 -16.16 13.32 12.68
N LEU A 114 -15.59 13.64 11.51
CA LEU A 114 -14.19 13.39 11.16
C LEU A 114 -13.42 14.72 11.16
N GLY A 115 -12.48 14.87 12.09
CA GLY A 115 -11.69 16.10 12.18
C GLY A 115 -12.51 17.39 12.38
N GLY A 116 -13.68 17.29 13.04
CA GLY A 116 -14.59 18.42 13.25
C GLY A 116 -15.57 18.70 12.10
N THR A 117 -15.51 17.93 11.02
CA THR A 117 -16.45 18.03 9.89
C THR A 117 -17.44 16.87 9.94
N ALA A 118 -18.72 17.14 9.84
CA ALA A 118 -19.76 16.12 9.73
C ALA A 118 -19.67 15.46 8.35
N VAL A 119 -19.37 14.16 8.31
CA VAL A 119 -19.33 13.35 7.10
C VAL A 119 -20.41 12.30 7.19
N ASP A 120 -21.21 12.22 6.16
CA ASP A 120 -22.25 11.20 6.04
C ASP A 120 -21.61 9.88 5.62
N VAL A 121 -21.84 8.80 6.39
CA VAL A 121 -21.22 7.49 6.19
C VAL A 121 -22.31 6.42 6.20
N GLN A 122 -22.47 5.75 5.07
CA GLN A 122 -23.27 4.54 4.99
C GLN A 122 -22.30 3.34 4.97
N PRO A 123 -22.25 2.53 6.05
CA PRO A 123 -21.33 1.41 6.11
C PRO A 123 -21.68 0.33 5.09
N MET A 124 -20.65 -0.25 4.47
CA MET A 124 -20.73 -1.36 3.54
C MET A 124 -20.00 -2.57 4.12
N PRO A 125 -20.56 -3.78 4.08
CA PRO A 125 -19.89 -4.96 4.63
C PRO A 125 -18.71 -5.41 3.79
N SER A 126 -18.72 -5.11 2.49
CA SER A 126 -17.66 -5.51 1.56
C SER A 126 -17.64 -4.61 0.32
N VAL A 127 -16.53 -4.65 -0.38
CA VAL A 127 -16.27 -3.98 -1.65
C VAL A 127 -16.08 -5.04 -2.73
N THR A 128 -16.63 -4.82 -3.93
CA THR A 128 -16.50 -5.75 -5.05
C THR A 128 -15.51 -5.20 -6.08
N PHE A 129 -14.59 -6.07 -6.50
CA PHE A 129 -13.67 -5.86 -7.62
C PHE A 129 -14.16 -6.69 -8.81
N PHE A 130 -14.28 -6.07 -9.97
CA PHE A 130 -14.83 -6.68 -11.17
C PHE A 130 -13.73 -7.25 -12.08
N SER A 131 -14.11 -8.17 -12.95
CA SER A 131 -13.20 -8.84 -13.88
C SER A 131 -12.55 -7.91 -14.91
N ASP A 132 -13.08 -6.71 -15.11
CA ASP A 132 -12.52 -5.66 -15.96
C ASP A 132 -11.48 -4.79 -15.23
N GLY A 133 -11.25 -5.03 -13.94
CA GLY A 133 -10.31 -4.29 -13.09
C GLY A 133 -10.88 -3.03 -12.45
N THR A 134 -12.18 -2.79 -12.58
CA THR A 134 -12.89 -1.73 -11.86
C THR A 134 -13.30 -2.20 -10.46
N CYS A 135 -13.80 -1.32 -9.61
CA CYS A 135 -14.36 -1.67 -8.31
C CYS A 135 -15.66 -0.90 -8.05
N SER A 136 -16.47 -1.43 -7.14
CA SER A 136 -17.65 -0.70 -6.67
C SER A 136 -17.23 0.65 -6.07
N PRO A 137 -18.03 1.73 -6.24
CA PRO A 137 -17.70 3.03 -5.68
C PRO A 137 -17.76 2.98 -4.15
N PHE A 138 -16.66 3.30 -3.49
CA PHE A 138 -16.57 3.30 -2.03
C PHE A 138 -15.56 4.34 -1.52
N ARG A 139 -15.61 4.58 -0.23
CA ARG A 139 -14.61 5.30 0.55
C ARG A 139 -14.12 4.39 1.67
N LEU A 140 -12.88 4.50 2.05
CA LEU A 140 -12.32 3.79 3.20
C LEU A 140 -12.18 4.77 4.36
N GLN A 141 -12.78 4.43 5.48
CA GLN A 141 -12.59 5.12 6.75
C GLN A 141 -11.62 4.31 7.60
N ILE A 142 -10.54 4.93 8.02
CA ILE A 142 -9.60 4.38 8.99
C ILE A 142 -9.60 5.28 10.21
N GLN A 143 -9.88 4.71 11.36
CA GLN A 143 -9.88 5.40 12.63
C GLN A 143 -8.90 4.73 13.58
N ALA A 144 -8.00 5.50 14.16
CA ALA A 144 -7.05 5.09 15.18
C ALA A 144 -6.95 6.21 16.24
N ARG A 145 -6.25 5.96 17.33
CA ARG A 145 -6.00 6.98 18.38
C ARG A 145 -5.37 8.26 17.88
N THR A 146 -4.57 8.16 16.83
CA THR A 146 -3.87 9.30 16.21
C THR A 146 -4.79 10.17 15.35
N GLY A 147 -6.01 9.72 15.11
CA GLY A 147 -7.00 10.43 14.30
C GLY A 147 -7.81 9.51 13.40
N ALA A 148 -8.78 10.10 12.72
CA ALA A 148 -9.58 9.43 11.71
C ALA A 148 -9.37 10.11 10.36
N HIS A 149 -9.24 9.33 9.31
CA HIS A 149 -9.17 9.84 7.93
C HIS A 149 -10.03 9.02 6.99
N LEU A 150 -10.44 9.67 5.92
CA LEU A 150 -11.30 9.10 4.90
C LEU A 150 -10.57 9.15 3.56
N LEU A 151 -10.40 7.99 2.94
CA LEU A 151 -9.83 7.85 1.61
C LEU A 151 -10.96 7.70 0.59
N GLU A 152 -11.00 8.56 -0.40
CA GLU A 152 -11.93 8.45 -1.53
C GLU A 152 -11.28 7.62 -2.64
N ILE A 153 -11.98 6.59 -3.12
CA ILE A 153 -11.47 5.65 -4.11
C ILE A 153 -12.14 5.91 -5.46
N ASP A 154 -11.32 5.97 -6.50
CA ASP A 154 -11.80 6.05 -7.88
C ASP A 154 -12.23 4.65 -8.35
N PRO A 155 -13.51 4.44 -8.74
CA PRO A 155 -13.99 3.13 -9.12
C PRO A 155 -13.36 2.56 -10.39
N TRP A 156 -12.81 3.39 -11.28
CA TRP A 156 -12.19 2.94 -12.52
C TRP A 156 -10.78 2.38 -12.33
N THR A 157 -10.03 3.03 -11.44
CA THR A 157 -8.63 2.66 -11.21
C THR A 157 -8.44 1.91 -9.90
N CYS A 158 -9.43 1.93 -9.00
CA CYS A 158 -9.36 1.46 -7.61
C CYS A 158 -8.20 2.11 -6.84
N ALA A 159 -7.80 3.32 -7.23
CA ALA A 159 -6.75 4.10 -6.60
C ALA A 159 -7.36 5.28 -5.81
N GLN A 160 -6.55 5.87 -4.95
CA GLN A 160 -6.98 7.06 -4.21
C GLN A 160 -7.21 8.25 -5.15
N LYS A 161 -8.36 8.90 -5.02
CA LYS A 161 -8.58 10.21 -5.64
C LYS A 161 -7.74 11.26 -4.94
N LEU A 162 -6.82 11.86 -5.67
CA LEU A 162 -6.07 13.00 -5.17
C LEU A 162 -6.99 14.21 -5.15
N LYS A 163 -7.06 14.90 -4.01
CA LYS A 163 -7.79 16.15 -3.89
C LYS A 163 -7.13 17.17 -4.84
N ALA A 164 -7.89 17.67 -5.82
CA ALA A 164 -7.38 18.70 -6.71
C ALA A 164 -6.86 19.87 -5.87
N LEU A 165 -5.62 20.29 -6.11
CA LEU A 165 -5.09 21.52 -5.53
C LEU A 165 -6.01 22.67 -5.96
N PRO A 166 -6.41 23.57 -5.03
CA PRO A 166 -7.16 24.76 -5.41
C PRO A 166 -6.37 25.51 -6.48
N PRO A 167 -7.05 26.06 -7.50
CA PRO A 167 -6.37 26.82 -8.55
C PRO A 167 -5.54 27.91 -7.88
N VAL A 168 -4.24 27.98 -8.24
CA VAL A 168 -3.37 29.06 -7.81
C VAL A 168 -4.01 30.34 -8.27
N ALA A 169 -4.49 31.17 -7.33
CA ALA A 169 -4.98 32.48 -7.63
C ALA A 169 -3.84 33.29 -8.27
N THR A 170 -3.84 33.39 -9.58
CA THR A 170 -3.02 34.36 -10.29
C THR A 170 -3.56 35.73 -9.92
N THR A 171 -2.92 36.37 -8.97
CA THR A 171 -3.14 37.80 -8.66
C THR A 171 -2.64 38.63 -9.86
N PRO A 172 -3.44 39.52 -10.40
CA PRO A 172 -3.08 40.42 -11.51
C PRO A 172 -1.97 41.40 -11.13
#